data_b8abd2e85320142a6598a0b4edc80229
#
_entry.id   b8abd2e85320142a6598a0b4edc80229
#
_cell.length_a   1.000
_cell.length_b   1.000
_cell.length_c   1.000
_cell.angle_alpha   90.00
_cell.angle_beta   90.00
_cell.angle_gamma   90.00
#
_symmetry.space_group_name_H-M   'P 1'
#
loop_
_entity.id
_entity.type
_entity.pdbx_description
1 polymer ?
#
loop_
_entity_poly.entity_id
_entity_poly.type
_entity_poly.pdbx_seq_one_letter_code
_entity_poly.pdbx_strand_id
1 'polypeptide(L)'
;MQNRRDFLKTGASTLGAASMASAAPSTAGGKKMIGMQVGAVSFVDEGTDQVLDILQQRGAVNTLFLATFTYGRGIAGRQVPGQPLPDHGKQVHDLDFHGGNYGVVRPQFYKDTGIKPEDTRAPDHGALDIISEVLPKAKARGLKTILWTEDVWRYDIPGIEKLQEVDLYGRKVRRMCVNNPYHRNFLTGLVEDYTRSYDIDGIMWGSERHGALGTALGANHGGRGNDAGSVGCFCEFCEKKARQEGNVKIERVKDGYKELEKFVRASRSGKRPVDGYEVTFWRILMRYPEILAWEQFWHDGLREIYAAMYAKAHAIKPNVQVGWHIWHNNSFSPFYRAQQDLQPLAQCSDFLKMVMYHNCGGERMASYIDSVTGTLYGDLPKQEALEYHYRLLNCRERSYEQIPFSGFSADYVKREAQRAMEGAAGTKTQIWPGIDIDIPTSKNHSKSTPQGTKDAVMAAFEAGVPGVILSRKYSEMMLANLSGAGDAVREMKLA
;
A
#
# COMPACT_ATOMS: atom_id res chain seq x y z
N MET A 1 -26.36 24.51 -34.15
CA MET A 1 -25.64 23.40 -34.83
C MET A 1 -24.40 23.97 -35.46
N GLN A 2 -23.30 23.95 -34.72
CA GLN A 2 -21.97 24.33 -35.25
C GLN A 2 -21.18 23.09 -35.61
N ASN A 3 -20.62 23.13 -36.78
CA ASN A 3 -20.09 21.97 -37.52
C ASN A 3 -18.73 21.51 -36.98
N ARG A 4 -18.57 20.22 -36.75
CA ARG A 4 -17.33 19.56 -36.26
C ARG A 4 -16.12 19.64 -37.18
N ARG A 5 -16.17 20.40 -38.28
CA ARG A 5 -15.10 20.49 -39.28
C ARG A 5 -14.13 21.66 -39.14
N ASP A 6 -14.39 22.61 -38.24
CA ASP A 6 -13.55 23.84 -38.13
C ASP A 6 -12.45 23.76 -37.03
N PHE A 7 -12.34 22.63 -36.32
CA PHE A 7 -11.33 22.46 -35.27
C PHE A 7 -9.94 21.97 -35.76
N LEU A 8 -9.78 21.69 -37.05
CA LEU A 8 -8.56 21.09 -37.59
C LEU A 8 -7.73 22.02 -38.49
N LYS A 9 -7.98 23.34 -38.50
CA LYS A 9 -7.27 24.26 -39.42
C LYS A 9 -6.44 25.36 -38.78
N THR A 10 -6.14 25.33 -37.50
CA THR A 10 -5.23 26.34 -36.90
C THR A 10 -4.23 25.63 -36.00
N GLY A 11 -3.04 25.36 -36.52
CA GLY A 11 -1.98 24.79 -35.68
C GLY A 11 -0.78 24.24 -36.42
N ALA A 12 -0.43 24.85 -37.58
CA ALA A 12 0.88 24.58 -38.21
C ALA A 12 1.76 25.81 -38.04
N SER A 13 2.52 25.86 -36.97
CA SER A 13 3.72 26.77 -36.93
C SER A 13 4.68 26.27 -35.84
N THR A 14 5.90 26.00 -36.32
CA THR A 14 7.18 25.96 -35.62
C THR A 14 7.38 24.87 -34.56
N LEU A 15 7.74 23.68 -35.04
CA LEU A 15 8.55 22.74 -34.26
C LEU A 15 9.97 23.33 -34.10
N GLY A 16 10.18 24.11 -33.04
CA GLY A 16 11.50 24.38 -32.51
C GLY A 16 12.01 23.11 -31.85
N ALA A 17 13.12 22.58 -32.33
CA ALA A 17 13.84 21.49 -31.66
C ALA A 17 14.34 21.99 -30.31
N ALA A 18 13.55 21.79 -29.26
CA ALA A 18 14.02 21.90 -27.88
C ALA A 18 14.86 20.64 -27.62
N SER A 19 16.18 20.81 -27.58
CA SER A 19 17.08 19.78 -27.06
C SER A 19 16.63 19.44 -25.65
N MET A 20 16.20 18.20 -25.47
CA MET A 20 16.03 17.64 -24.15
C MET A 20 17.41 17.58 -23.51
N ALA A 21 17.77 18.60 -22.78
CA ALA A 21 18.83 18.51 -21.80
C ALA A 21 18.35 17.55 -20.74
N SER A 22 18.89 16.33 -20.77
CA SER A 22 18.84 15.39 -19.67
C SER A 22 19.31 16.15 -18.42
N ALA A 23 18.39 16.48 -17.53
CA ALA A 23 18.74 17.01 -16.23
C ALA A 23 19.50 15.88 -15.53
N ALA A 24 20.82 16.04 -15.43
CA ALA A 24 21.65 15.19 -14.60
C ALA A 24 21.05 15.20 -13.16
N PRO A 25 20.99 14.05 -12.49
CA PRO A 25 20.51 14.01 -11.12
C PRO A 25 21.36 14.97 -10.28
N SER A 26 20.69 15.92 -9.64
CA SER A 26 21.31 16.84 -8.68
C SER A 26 21.95 16.02 -7.58
N THR A 27 23.26 15.86 -7.62
CA THR A 27 24.08 15.37 -6.51
C THR A 27 24.27 16.49 -5.49
N ALA A 28 23.18 17.04 -4.97
CA ALA A 28 23.24 17.84 -3.77
C ALA A 28 23.41 16.87 -2.60
N GLY A 29 24.58 16.87 -1.98
CA GLY A 29 24.99 16.00 -0.85
C GLY A 29 24.23 16.28 0.45
N GLY A 30 22.90 16.14 0.43
CA GLY A 30 22.07 16.11 1.65
C GLY A 30 21.95 14.70 2.16
N LYS A 31 21.90 14.55 3.49
CA LYS A 31 21.65 13.24 4.14
C LYS A 31 20.41 12.59 3.56
N LYS A 32 20.54 11.32 3.16
CA LYS A 32 19.43 10.53 2.65
C LYS A 32 18.49 10.13 3.80
N MET A 33 17.19 9.99 3.51
CA MET A 33 16.24 9.47 4.49
C MET A 33 16.36 7.95 4.57
N ILE A 34 16.63 7.45 5.76
CA ILE A 34 16.65 6.01 6.09
C ILE A 34 15.56 5.77 7.12
N GLY A 35 14.44 5.28 6.65
CA GLY A 35 13.26 5.03 7.48
C GLY A 35 13.20 3.60 7.98
N MET A 36 12.58 3.39 9.14
CA MET A 36 12.25 2.07 9.66
C MET A 36 10.84 2.03 10.21
N GLN A 37 10.07 1.00 9.85
CA GLN A 37 8.74 0.74 10.40
C GLN A 37 8.85 -0.04 11.71
N VAL A 38 8.28 0.52 12.78
CA VAL A 38 8.33 -0.08 14.13
C VAL A 38 6.94 -0.07 14.76
N GLY A 39 6.54 -1.23 15.28
CA GLY A 39 5.29 -1.37 16.05
C GLY A 39 5.47 -1.09 17.53
N ALA A 40 4.39 -0.79 18.23
CA ALA A 40 4.37 -0.54 19.67
C ALA A 40 5.00 -1.67 20.48
N VAL A 41 4.77 -2.92 20.06
CA VAL A 41 5.28 -4.12 20.74
C VAL A 41 6.80 -4.11 20.93
N SER A 42 7.56 -3.56 19.98
CA SER A 42 9.03 -3.52 20.06
C SER A 42 9.50 -2.65 21.21
N PHE A 43 8.88 -1.49 21.39
CA PHE A 43 9.23 -0.57 22.49
C PHE A 43 8.81 -1.09 23.85
N VAL A 44 7.69 -1.82 23.92
CA VAL A 44 7.22 -2.45 25.17
C VAL A 44 8.14 -3.61 25.57
N ASP A 45 8.59 -4.39 24.61
CA ASP A 45 9.39 -5.59 24.88
C ASP A 45 10.85 -5.31 25.22
N GLU A 46 11.46 -4.37 24.53
CA GLU A 46 12.91 -4.14 24.55
C GLU A 46 13.29 -2.79 25.20
N GLY A 47 12.29 -1.94 25.41
CA GLY A 47 12.51 -0.57 25.87
C GLY A 47 12.83 0.40 24.74
N THR A 48 12.26 1.61 24.87
CA THR A 48 12.32 2.62 23.82
C THR A 48 13.75 3.02 23.47
N ASP A 49 14.58 3.27 24.48
CA ASP A 49 15.96 3.72 24.27
C ASP A 49 16.78 2.68 23.54
N GLN A 50 16.69 1.41 23.95
CA GLN A 50 17.43 0.30 23.32
C GLN A 50 17.04 0.13 21.86
N VAL A 51 15.73 0.15 21.54
CA VAL A 51 15.26 0.03 20.15
C VAL A 51 15.80 1.16 19.29
N LEU A 52 15.69 2.41 19.75
CA LEU A 52 16.18 3.56 19.00
C LEU A 52 17.69 3.52 18.77
N ASP A 53 18.47 3.10 19.77
CA ASP A 53 19.93 2.95 19.65
C ASP A 53 20.31 1.86 18.65
N ILE A 54 19.64 0.70 18.68
CA ILE A 54 19.83 -0.37 17.71
C ILE A 54 19.54 0.12 16.28
N LEU A 55 18.44 0.83 16.08
CA LEU A 55 18.04 1.36 14.77
C LEU A 55 19.12 2.29 14.19
N GLN A 56 19.63 3.22 15.01
CA GLN A 56 20.67 4.16 14.57
C GLN A 56 22.01 3.48 14.33
N GLN A 57 22.47 2.65 15.28
CA GLN A 57 23.80 2.05 15.24
C GLN A 57 23.91 0.99 14.15
N ARG A 58 22.92 0.09 14.04
CA ARG A 58 22.95 -0.99 13.06
C ARG A 58 22.43 -0.57 11.69
N GLY A 59 21.27 0.10 11.65
CA GLY A 59 20.55 0.42 10.41
C GLY A 59 20.87 1.78 9.81
N ALA A 60 21.67 2.62 10.49
CA ALA A 60 21.84 4.04 10.12
C ALA A 60 20.50 4.78 9.97
N VAL A 61 19.47 4.36 10.70
CA VAL A 61 18.12 4.92 10.64
C VAL A 61 18.12 6.36 11.18
N ASN A 62 17.48 7.26 10.46
CA ASN A 62 17.28 8.66 10.84
C ASN A 62 15.81 9.10 10.84
N THR A 63 14.90 8.22 10.45
CA THR A 63 13.47 8.49 10.42
C THR A 63 12.69 7.26 10.91
N LEU A 64 11.87 7.45 11.93
CA LEU A 64 11.02 6.41 12.50
C LEU A 64 9.64 6.46 11.84
N PHE A 65 9.15 5.34 11.34
CA PHE A 65 7.76 5.12 10.93
C PHE A 65 7.05 4.36 12.06
N LEU A 66 6.49 5.10 13.00
CA LEU A 66 5.86 4.55 14.20
C LEU A 66 4.43 4.10 13.89
N ALA A 67 4.15 2.80 14.02
CA ALA A 67 2.81 2.26 13.85
C ALA A 67 1.89 2.72 15.00
N THR A 68 0.84 3.46 14.67
CA THR A 68 -0.06 4.08 15.65
C THR A 68 -1.53 3.71 15.49
N PHE A 69 -1.97 3.39 14.28
CA PHE A 69 -3.29 2.81 14.03
C PHE A 69 -3.12 1.62 13.08
N THR A 70 -3.29 0.41 13.60
CA THR A 70 -2.92 -0.80 12.87
C THR A 70 -3.72 -2.02 13.35
N TYR A 71 -3.70 -3.10 12.59
CA TYR A 71 -4.31 -4.37 12.98
C TYR A 71 -3.47 -5.11 14.02
N GLY A 72 -4.06 -6.12 14.65
CA GLY A 72 -3.41 -6.96 15.63
C GLY A 72 -2.19 -7.70 15.07
N ARG A 73 -2.28 -8.97 14.85
CA ARG A 73 -1.19 -9.81 14.35
C ARG A 73 -0.42 -9.16 13.18
N GLY A 74 0.88 -9.22 13.22
CA GLY A 74 1.77 -8.67 12.22
C GLY A 74 2.33 -7.33 12.68
N ILE A 75 1.69 -6.23 12.46
CA ILE A 75 2.23 -4.88 12.75
C ILE A 75 2.18 -4.54 14.24
N ALA A 76 1.10 -4.92 14.93
CA ALA A 76 0.93 -4.65 16.35
C ALA A 76 1.52 -5.75 17.24
N GLY A 77 1.40 -7.01 16.82
CA GLY A 77 1.88 -8.18 17.54
C GLY A 77 3.22 -8.70 17.02
N ARG A 78 3.67 -9.80 17.62
CA ARG A 78 4.86 -10.51 17.18
C ARG A 78 4.58 -11.45 16.03
N GLN A 79 5.49 -12.34 15.80
CA GLN A 79 5.55 -13.29 14.70
C GLN A 79 4.26 -14.06 14.43
N VAL A 80 4.06 -14.36 13.19
CA VAL A 80 3.05 -15.31 12.74
C VAL A 80 3.41 -16.71 13.23
N PRO A 81 2.50 -17.49 13.85
CA PRO A 81 2.77 -18.84 14.27
C PRO A 81 3.35 -19.70 13.15
N GLY A 82 4.36 -20.47 13.49
CA GLY A 82 5.08 -21.33 12.54
C GLY A 82 6.19 -20.64 11.74
N GLN A 83 6.39 -19.33 11.91
CA GLN A 83 7.56 -18.61 11.42
C GLN A 83 8.62 -18.53 12.54
N PRO A 84 9.92 -18.45 12.20
CA PRO A 84 10.96 -18.22 13.20
C PRO A 84 10.73 -16.88 13.92
N LEU A 85 11.00 -16.85 15.23
CA LEU A 85 11.07 -15.59 15.96
C LEU A 85 12.33 -14.82 15.55
N PRO A 86 12.33 -13.48 15.65
CA PRO A 86 13.54 -12.67 15.48
C PRO A 86 14.56 -12.97 16.58
N ASP A 87 15.82 -12.57 16.36
CA ASP A 87 16.91 -12.77 17.31
C ASP A 87 16.97 -11.70 18.43
N HIS A 88 15.90 -10.95 18.62
CA HIS A 88 15.75 -9.91 19.63
C HIS A 88 14.31 -9.82 20.14
N GLY A 89 14.10 -9.05 21.21
CA GLY A 89 12.83 -8.92 21.89
C GLY A 89 12.37 -10.21 22.58
N LYS A 90 11.12 -10.29 23.00
CA LYS A 90 10.57 -11.49 23.64
C LYS A 90 10.52 -12.68 22.66
N GLN A 91 10.99 -13.82 23.08
CA GLN A 91 11.06 -15.05 22.31
C GLN A 91 9.76 -15.89 22.47
N VAL A 92 8.59 -15.24 22.23
CA VAL A 92 7.27 -15.87 22.28
C VAL A 92 6.42 -15.37 21.12
N HIS A 93 5.51 -16.22 20.66
CA HIS A 93 4.49 -15.82 19.70
C HIS A 93 3.33 -15.15 20.42
N ASP A 94 3.07 -13.90 20.11
CA ASP A 94 1.92 -13.17 20.63
C ASP A 94 0.71 -13.42 19.73
N LEU A 95 -0.30 -14.10 20.25
CA LEU A 95 -1.49 -14.48 19.52
C LEU A 95 -2.70 -13.61 19.85
N ASP A 96 -2.67 -12.89 20.97
CA ASP A 96 -3.80 -12.18 21.53
C ASP A 96 -3.81 -10.68 21.23
N PHE A 97 -3.03 -10.24 20.26
CA PHE A 97 -3.04 -8.85 19.82
C PHE A 97 -4.31 -8.51 19.04
N HIS A 98 -4.89 -7.37 19.37
CA HIS A 98 -6.14 -6.91 18.79
C HIS A 98 -5.94 -5.80 17.75
N GLY A 99 -4.96 -4.92 17.98
CA GLY A 99 -4.73 -3.73 17.15
C GLY A 99 -5.69 -2.59 17.47
N GLY A 100 -5.64 -1.54 16.67
CA GLY A 100 -6.40 -0.32 16.85
C GLY A 100 -5.50 0.89 17.00
N ASN A 101 -5.96 1.91 17.70
CA ASN A 101 -5.21 3.13 17.96
C ASN A 101 -4.32 2.96 19.21
N TYR A 102 -3.01 3.05 19.04
CA TYR A 102 -2.02 2.99 20.12
C TYR A 102 -1.65 4.36 20.69
N GLY A 103 -2.18 5.45 20.12
CA GLY A 103 -2.14 6.80 20.69
C GLY A 103 -3.34 7.09 21.59
N VAL A 104 -3.33 8.17 22.35
CA VAL A 104 -4.51 8.66 23.05
C VAL A 104 -5.53 9.17 22.04
N VAL A 105 -6.80 8.78 22.20
CA VAL A 105 -7.91 9.26 21.38
C VAL A 105 -8.56 10.46 22.09
N ARG A 106 -8.68 11.58 21.39
CA ARG A 106 -9.28 12.82 21.89
C ARG A 106 -10.57 13.11 21.14
N PRO A 107 -11.74 12.76 21.71
CA PRO A 107 -13.02 12.75 21.01
C PRO A 107 -13.44 14.06 20.34
N GLN A 108 -12.96 15.19 20.86
CA GLN A 108 -13.28 16.52 20.33
C GLN A 108 -12.84 16.72 18.87
N PHE A 109 -11.88 15.93 18.37
CA PHE A 109 -11.40 16.00 17.00
C PHE A 109 -12.19 15.10 16.04
N TYR A 110 -13.03 14.20 16.57
CA TYR A 110 -13.78 13.23 15.79
C TYR A 110 -15.28 13.63 15.76
N LYS A 111 -15.71 14.20 14.65
CA LYS A 111 -17.09 14.64 14.48
C LYS A 111 -17.82 13.69 13.54
N ASP A 112 -19.00 13.25 13.94
CA ASP A 112 -19.90 12.42 13.12
C ASP A 112 -19.19 11.22 12.46
N THR A 113 -18.62 10.35 13.31
CA THR A 113 -17.87 9.17 12.86
C THR A 113 -18.70 7.89 12.83
N GLY A 114 -19.95 7.93 13.26
CA GLY A 114 -20.84 6.77 13.34
C GLY A 114 -20.49 5.74 14.40
N ILE A 115 -19.32 5.84 15.02
CA ILE A 115 -18.80 5.04 16.14
C ILE A 115 -18.24 5.98 17.20
N LYS A 116 -18.02 5.47 18.41
CA LYS A 116 -17.25 6.21 19.44
C LYS A 116 -15.77 6.08 19.11
N PRO A 117 -15.05 7.19 18.89
CA PRO A 117 -13.62 7.12 18.54
C PRO A 117 -12.79 6.40 19.60
N GLU A 118 -13.14 6.53 20.89
CA GLU A 118 -12.44 5.88 22.01
C GLU A 118 -12.47 4.36 21.91
N ASP A 119 -13.52 3.77 21.34
CA ASP A 119 -13.64 2.32 21.17
C ASP A 119 -12.61 1.78 20.16
N THR A 120 -11.96 2.66 19.38
CA THR A 120 -10.88 2.28 18.48
C THR A 120 -9.54 2.08 19.18
N ARG A 121 -9.42 2.44 20.47
CA ARG A 121 -8.20 2.25 21.25
C ARG A 121 -7.78 0.78 21.23
N ALA A 122 -6.50 0.53 20.94
CA ALA A 122 -5.93 -0.82 21.04
C ALA A 122 -5.82 -1.23 22.51
N PRO A 123 -6.35 -2.40 22.90
CA PRO A 123 -6.27 -2.85 24.29
C PRO A 123 -4.93 -3.49 24.66
N ASP A 124 -4.08 -3.78 23.68
CA ASP A 124 -2.91 -4.66 23.78
C ASP A 124 -1.86 -4.19 24.80
N HIS A 125 -1.72 -2.88 25.00
CA HIS A 125 -0.73 -2.28 25.90
C HIS A 125 -1.38 -1.37 26.97
N GLY A 126 -2.63 -1.64 27.32
CA GLY A 126 -3.35 -0.91 28.36
C GLY A 126 -3.47 0.57 28.06
N ALA A 127 -3.09 1.41 29.01
CA ALA A 127 -3.18 2.87 28.89
C ALA A 127 -1.97 3.54 28.21
N LEU A 128 -0.97 2.77 27.75
CA LEU A 128 0.23 3.33 27.14
C LEU A 128 -0.11 4.17 25.90
N ASP A 129 0.34 5.42 25.89
CA ASP A 129 0.39 6.26 24.71
C ASP A 129 1.76 6.12 24.06
N ILE A 130 1.83 5.28 23.02
CA ILE A 130 3.10 4.98 22.36
C ILE A 130 3.73 6.22 21.72
N ILE A 131 2.93 7.17 21.29
CA ILE A 131 3.44 8.38 20.64
C ILE A 131 4.14 9.26 21.68
N SER A 132 3.50 9.48 22.83
CA SER A 132 4.09 10.25 23.93
C SER A 132 5.33 9.58 24.54
N GLU A 133 5.38 8.24 24.53
CA GLU A 133 6.54 7.48 25.02
C GLU A 133 7.74 7.59 24.07
N VAL A 134 7.53 7.45 22.77
CA VAL A 134 8.61 7.32 21.80
C VAL A 134 9.10 8.66 21.27
N LEU A 135 8.19 9.59 20.99
CA LEU A 135 8.48 10.83 20.27
C LEU A 135 9.57 11.70 20.92
N PRO A 136 9.53 11.98 22.25
CA PRO A 136 10.57 12.80 22.88
C PRO A 136 11.96 12.16 22.81
N LYS A 137 12.03 10.84 22.99
CA LYS A 137 13.28 10.08 22.95
C LYS A 137 13.86 9.99 21.55
N ALA A 138 13.00 9.85 20.53
CA ALA A 138 13.40 9.91 19.12
C ALA A 138 13.96 11.30 18.77
N LYS A 139 13.28 12.38 19.17
CA LYS A 139 13.75 13.75 18.96
C LYS A 139 15.08 14.04 19.65
N ALA A 140 15.28 13.59 20.88
CA ALA A 140 16.52 13.75 21.59
C ALA A 140 17.72 13.11 20.87
N ARG A 141 17.47 12.11 19.99
CA ARG A 141 18.44 11.45 19.14
C ARG A 141 18.54 12.03 17.73
N GLY A 142 17.79 13.10 17.43
CA GLY A 142 17.73 13.68 16.08
C GLY A 142 16.99 12.84 15.04
N LEU A 143 16.18 11.86 15.49
CA LEU A 143 15.32 11.08 14.62
C LEU A 143 14.04 11.84 14.29
N LYS A 144 13.65 11.84 13.01
CA LYS A 144 12.31 12.24 12.60
C LYS A 144 11.31 11.15 12.93
N THR A 145 10.06 11.54 13.21
CA THR A 145 8.98 10.59 13.51
C THR A 145 7.78 10.84 12.62
N ILE A 146 7.48 9.87 11.77
CA ILE A 146 6.30 9.81 10.93
C ILE A 146 5.35 8.76 11.52
N LEU A 147 4.13 9.16 11.84
CA LEU A 147 3.12 8.23 12.35
C LEU A 147 2.58 7.39 11.19
N TRP A 148 2.68 6.08 11.31
CA TRP A 148 2.21 5.14 10.32
C TRP A 148 0.86 4.57 10.73
N THR A 149 -0.14 4.76 9.89
CA THR A 149 -1.50 4.26 10.06
C THR A 149 -1.91 3.38 8.88
N GLU A 150 -2.77 2.41 9.16
CA GLU A 150 -3.27 1.43 8.18
C GLU A 150 -4.80 1.48 8.08
N ASP A 151 -5.34 1.16 6.92
CA ASP A 151 -6.78 1.01 6.71
C ASP A 151 -7.24 -0.41 7.12
N VAL A 152 -6.95 -0.77 8.36
CA VAL A 152 -7.27 -2.05 8.96
C VAL A 152 -7.93 -1.85 10.31
N TRP A 153 -9.06 -2.51 10.51
CA TRP A 153 -9.98 -2.25 11.59
C TRP A 153 -10.28 -3.49 12.41
N ARG A 154 -10.47 -3.33 13.70
CA ARG A 154 -11.11 -4.31 14.54
C ARG A 154 -12.62 -4.34 14.23
N TYR A 155 -13.20 -5.53 14.27
CA TYR A 155 -14.62 -5.71 13.96
C TYR A 155 -15.48 -5.96 15.20
N ASP A 156 -14.88 -5.85 16.37
CA ASP A 156 -15.53 -5.87 17.68
C ASP A 156 -15.91 -4.46 18.18
N ILE A 157 -15.56 -3.40 17.44
CA ILE A 157 -15.94 -2.02 17.77
C ILE A 157 -17.44 -1.85 17.60
N PRO A 158 -18.19 -1.39 18.65
CA PRO A 158 -19.62 -1.17 18.55
C PRO A 158 -20.00 -0.19 17.44
N GLY A 159 -20.90 -0.61 16.53
CA GLY A 159 -21.36 0.21 15.41
C GLY A 159 -20.44 0.22 14.19
N ILE A 160 -19.37 -0.58 14.17
CA ILE A 160 -18.42 -0.64 13.05
C ILE A 160 -19.08 -1.00 11.72
N GLU A 161 -20.18 -1.74 11.76
CA GLU A 161 -20.95 -2.12 10.57
C GLU A 161 -21.51 -0.92 9.79
N LYS A 162 -21.65 0.25 10.44
CA LYS A 162 -22.08 1.49 9.78
C LYS A 162 -21.04 2.01 8.78
N LEU A 163 -19.76 1.67 8.98
CA LEU A 163 -18.66 2.13 8.14
C LEU A 163 -18.35 1.12 7.02
N GLN A 164 -18.81 -0.12 7.16
CA GLN A 164 -18.45 -1.22 6.26
C GLN A 164 -19.03 -1.08 4.86
N GLU A 165 -18.28 -1.60 3.89
CA GLU A 165 -18.79 -1.82 2.53
C GLU A 165 -19.98 -2.78 2.54
N VAL A 166 -20.83 -2.63 1.52
CA VAL A 166 -21.92 -3.55 1.19
C VAL A 166 -21.61 -4.18 -0.14
N ASP A 167 -21.63 -5.50 -0.21
CA ASP A 167 -21.33 -6.24 -1.43
C ASP A 167 -22.52 -6.33 -2.40
N LEU A 168 -22.32 -7.05 -3.50
CA LEU A 168 -23.30 -7.26 -4.57
C LEU A 168 -24.63 -7.85 -4.09
N TYR A 169 -24.63 -8.55 -2.96
CA TYR A 169 -25.80 -9.24 -2.38
C TYR A 169 -26.34 -8.55 -1.12
N GLY A 170 -25.88 -7.33 -0.82
CA GLY A 170 -26.33 -6.59 0.36
C GLY A 170 -25.66 -7.00 1.66
N ARG A 171 -24.61 -7.85 1.63
CA ARG A 171 -23.90 -8.30 2.82
C ARG A 171 -22.84 -7.28 3.23
N LYS A 172 -22.69 -7.07 4.54
CA LYS A 172 -21.56 -6.30 5.08
C LYS A 172 -20.26 -7.09 4.92
N VAL A 173 -19.23 -6.43 4.40
CA VAL A 173 -17.90 -7.01 4.24
C VAL A 173 -16.88 -6.32 5.13
N ARG A 174 -15.84 -7.06 5.52
CA ARG A 174 -14.81 -6.54 6.44
C ARG A 174 -13.84 -5.57 5.74
N ARG A 175 -14.40 -4.52 5.15
CA ARG A 175 -13.68 -3.38 4.57
C ARG A 175 -14.49 -2.11 4.81
N MET A 176 -13.82 -0.98 5.06
CA MET A 176 -14.50 0.30 5.25
C MET A 176 -14.79 0.96 3.90
N CYS A 177 -15.97 1.52 3.75
CA CYS A 177 -16.37 2.15 2.49
C CYS A 177 -15.64 3.49 2.29
N VAL A 178 -14.94 3.65 1.18
CA VAL A 178 -14.20 4.88 0.84
C VAL A 178 -15.09 6.10 0.62
N ASN A 179 -16.37 5.89 0.28
CA ASN A 179 -17.35 6.96 0.07
C ASN A 179 -18.24 7.20 1.28
N ASN A 180 -18.05 6.43 2.36
CA ASN A 180 -18.83 6.59 3.58
C ASN A 180 -18.37 7.82 4.38
N PRO A 181 -19.22 8.81 4.65
CA PRO A 181 -18.84 10.02 5.36
C PRO A 181 -18.34 9.72 6.78
N TYR A 182 -18.88 8.73 7.48
CA TYR A 182 -18.41 8.35 8.82
C TYR A 182 -16.95 7.87 8.82
N HIS A 183 -16.59 7.04 7.85
CA HIS A 183 -15.21 6.58 7.69
C HIS A 183 -14.27 7.74 7.35
N ARG A 184 -14.66 8.61 6.41
CA ARG A 184 -13.87 9.81 6.03
C ARG A 184 -13.69 10.76 7.22
N ASN A 185 -14.77 10.99 7.97
CA ASN A 185 -14.74 11.83 9.17
C ASN A 185 -13.82 11.26 10.24
N PHE A 186 -13.83 9.93 10.43
CA PHE A 186 -12.90 9.28 11.34
C PHE A 186 -11.44 9.51 10.93
N LEU A 187 -11.10 9.26 9.66
CA LEU A 187 -9.72 9.42 9.17
C LEU A 187 -9.24 10.87 9.26
N THR A 188 -10.07 11.83 8.91
CA THR A 188 -9.72 13.25 9.05
C THR A 188 -9.64 13.69 10.50
N GLY A 189 -10.46 13.13 11.38
CA GLY A 189 -10.38 13.31 12.83
C GLY A 189 -9.09 12.74 13.42
N LEU A 190 -8.68 11.55 12.97
CA LEU A 190 -7.41 10.93 13.37
C LEU A 190 -6.20 11.79 12.97
N VAL A 191 -6.21 12.32 11.75
CA VAL A 191 -5.17 13.25 11.27
C VAL A 191 -5.16 14.52 12.12
N GLU A 192 -6.33 15.10 12.42
CA GLU A 192 -6.44 16.30 13.26
C GLU A 192 -5.93 16.05 14.67
N ASP A 193 -6.34 14.94 15.30
CA ASP A 193 -5.90 14.57 16.64
C ASP A 193 -4.38 14.44 16.70
N TYR A 194 -3.79 13.66 15.79
CA TYR A 194 -2.35 13.44 15.78
C TYR A 194 -1.56 14.72 15.50
N THR A 195 -1.98 15.52 14.53
CA THR A 195 -1.25 16.72 14.12
C THR A 195 -1.31 17.84 15.16
N ARG A 196 -2.44 17.96 15.90
CA ARG A 196 -2.58 18.97 16.98
C ARG A 196 -1.96 18.53 18.28
N SER A 197 -1.98 17.24 18.57
CA SER A 197 -1.66 16.74 19.92
C SER A 197 -0.21 16.33 20.10
N TYR A 198 0.50 16.09 18.99
CA TYR A 198 1.88 15.61 19.02
C TYR A 198 2.78 16.42 18.07
N ASP A 199 4.03 16.61 18.49
CA ASP A 199 5.01 17.33 17.66
C ASP A 199 5.71 16.37 16.66
N ILE A 200 4.92 15.82 15.76
CA ILE A 200 5.33 14.86 14.73
C ILE A 200 5.94 15.52 13.50
N ASP A 201 6.75 14.79 12.76
CA ASP A 201 7.30 15.23 11.47
C ASP A 201 6.41 14.85 10.29
N GLY A 202 5.58 13.81 10.44
CA GLY A 202 4.70 13.39 9.35
C GLY A 202 3.67 12.34 9.73
N ILE A 203 2.83 12.03 8.74
CA ILE A 203 1.82 10.97 8.77
C ILE A 203 1.93 10.17 7.47
N MET A 204 1.90 8.84 7.59
CA MET A 204 1.74 7.92 6.48
C MET A 204 0.50 7.06 6.68
N TRP A 205 -0.37 7.02 5.68
CA TRP A 205 -1.52 6.12 5.68
C TRP A 205 -1.43 5.09 4.57
N GLY A 206 -1.84 3.86 4.86
CA GLY A 206 -1.84 2.74 3.94
C GLY A 206 -3.22 2.12 3.77
N SER A 207 -3.66 1.96 2.52
CA SER A 207 -4.83 1.18 2.16
C SER A 207 -4.42 0.13 1.12
N GLU A 208 -4.22 -1.12 1.58
CA GLU A 208 -3.83 -2.24 0.72
C GLU A 208 -5.05 -2.90 0.08
N ARG A 209 -5.78 -2.13 -0.74
CA ARG A 209 -7.01 -2.59 -1.40
C ARG A 209 -7.02 -2.24 -2.88
N HIS A 210 -7.79 -2.97 -3.62
CA HIS A 210 -8.20 -2.66 -4.98
C HIS A 210 -9.71 -2.52 -5.04
N GLY A 211 -10.23 -1.95 -6.12
CA GLY A 211 -11.64 -1.79 -6.35
C GLY A 211 -12.37 -3.11 -6.65
N ALA A 212 -13.60 -2.98 -7.07
CA ALA A 212 -14.51 -4.10 -7.28
C ALA A 212 -14.04 -5.06 -8.38
N LEU A 213 -13.47 -4.55 -9.47
CA LEU A 213 -12.97 -5.37 -10.59
C LEU A 213 -11.80 -6.26 -10.17
N GLY A 214 -10.81 -5.67 -9.48
CA GLY A 214 -9.69 -6.43 -8.95
C GLY A 214 -10.12 -7.48 -7.93
N THR A 215 -11.12 -7.17 -7.09
CA THR A 215 -11.73 -8.13 -6.15
C THR A 215 -12.39 -9.28 -6.89
N ALA A 216 -13.23 -9.01 -7.89
CA ALA A 216 -13.94 -10.03 -8.65
C ALA A 216 -13.00 -11.00 -9.35
N LEU A 217 -11.97 -10.48 -10.01
CA LEU A 217 -10.97 -11.28 -10.74
C LEU A 217 -9.98 -12.01 -9.81
N GLY A 218 -9.89 -11.60 -8.54
CA GLY A 218 -8.82 -12.03 -7.66
C GLY A 218 -7.44 -11.57 -8.12
N ALA A 219 -7.36 -10.39 -8.77
CA ALA A 219 -6.14 -9.88 -9.39
C ALA A 219 -5.14 -9.31 -8.35
N ASN A 220 -4.83 -10.09 -7.33
CA ASN A 220 -3.84 -9.80 -6.30
C ASN A 220 -3.12 -11.06 -5.82
N HIS A 221 -2.04 -10.88 -5.07
CA HIS A 221 -1.42 -11.99 -4.37
C HIS A 221 -2.36 -12.47 -3.24
N GLY A 222 -2.68 -13.74 -3.23
CA GLY A 222 -3.70 -14.34 -2.34
C GLY A 222 -5.13 -14.27 -2.88
N GLY A 223 -5.35 -13.70 -4.07
CA GLY A 223 -6.68 -13.49 -4.64
C GLY A 223 -7.43 -14.74 -5.08
N ARG A 224 -6.76 -15.89 -5.17
CA ARG A 224 -7.38 -17.16 -5.58
C ARG A 224 -8.57 -17.56 -4.69
N GLY A 225 -8.53 -17.22 -3.40
CA GLY A 225 -9.59 -17.49 -2.43
C GLY A 225 -10.68 -16.42 -2.35
N ASN A 226 -10.58 -15.31 -3.11
CA ASN A 226 -11.55 -14.24 -3.04
C ASN A 226 -12.93 -14.71 -3.51
N ASP A 227 -13.99 -14.37 -2.74
CA ASP A 227 -15.37 -14.52 -3.20
C ASP A 227 -15.66 -13.44 -4.27
N ALA A 228 -15.87 -13.89 -5.51
CA ALA A 228 -16.16 -13.00 -6.63
C ALA A 228 -17.47 -12.20 -6.47
N GLY A 229 -18.37 -12.62 -5.60
CA GLY A 229 -19.59 -11.88 -5.24
C GLY A 229 -19.39 -10.86 -4.11
N SER A 230 -18.24 -10.89 -3.42
CA SER A 230 -17.87 -9.95 -2.36
C SER A 230 -17.35 -8.61 -2.90
N VAL A 231 -17.79 -8.21 -4.09
CA VAL A 231 -17.46 -6.93 -4.71
C VAL A 231 -18.30 -5.80 -4.12
N GLY A 232 -17.69 -4.65 -3.91
CA GLY A 232 -18.36 -3.48 -3.31
C GLY A 232 -17.87 -2.15 -3.92
N CYS A 233 -18.40 -1.05 -3.49
CA CYS A 233 -19.38 -0.93 -2.41
C CYS A 233 -20.74 -0.48 -2.95
N PHE A 234 -21.78 -1.20 -2.63
CA PHE A 234 -23.17 -0.87 -2.98
C PHE A 234 -23.98 -0.39 -1.76
N CYS A 235 -23.34 0.34 -0.84
CA CYS A 235 -24.01 0.98 0.29
C CYS A 235 -24.79 2.23 -0.17
N GLU A 236 -25.70 2.72 0.67
CA GLU A 236 -26.52 3.91 0.40
C GLU A 236 -25.69 5.14 -0.01
N PHE A 237 -24.53 5.34 0.63
CA PHE A 237 -23.64 6.48 0.33
C PHE A 237 -23.04 6.37 -1.08
N CYS A 238 -22.55 5.19 -1.46
CA CYS A 238 -22.04 4.95 -2.81
C CYS A 238 -23.13 5.09 -3.86
N GLU A 239 -24.30 4.51 -3.62
CA GLU A 239 -25.43 4.62 -4.57
C GLU A 239 -25.92 6.06 -4.71
N LYS A 240 -26.04 6.80 -3.60
CA LYS A 240 -26.43 8.21 -3.61
C LYS A 240 -25.42 9.06 -4.38
N LYS A 241 -24.12 8.92 -4.06
CA LYS A 241 -23.03 9.66 -4.71
C LYS A 241 -22.99 9.37 -6.22
N ALA A 242 -23.06 8.09 -6.61
CA ALA A 242 -23.03 7.69 -8.01
C ALA A 242 -24.21 8.26 -8.83
N ARG A 243 -25.40 8.37 -8.23
CA ARG A 243 -26.55 9.01 -8.88
C ARG A 243 -26.40 10.52 -9.00
N GLN A 244 -25.70 11.17 -8.08
CA GLN A 244 -25.53 12.63 -8.06
C GLN A 244 -24.37 13.11 -8.98
N GLU A 245 -23.26 12.39 -8.99
CA GLU A 245 -22.02 12.84 -9.64
C GLU A 245 -21.80 12.24 -11.03
N GLY A 246 -22.48 11.18 -11.36
CA GLY A 246 -22.16 10.51 -12.59
C GLY A 246 -23.27 9.66 -13.19
N ASN A 247 -23.30 9.59 -14.46
CA ASN A 247 -24.14 8.79 -15.30
C ASN A 247 -24.00 7.25 -15.11
N VAL A 248 -23.69 6.77 -13.91
CA VAL A 248 -23.49 5.36 -13.65
C VAL A 248 -24.82 4.69 -13.32
N LYS A 249 -25.29 3.82 -14.19
CA LYS A 249 -26.50 3.03 -13.98
C LYS A 249 -26.19 1.87 -13.06
N ILE A 250 -26.50 2.01 -11.77
CA ILE A 250 -26.13 1.06 -10.70
C ILE A 250 -26.64 -0.36 -10.98
N GLU A 251 -27.83 -0.49 -11.50
CA GLU A 251 -28.43 -1.78 -11.86
C GLU A 251 -27.58 -2.50 -12.92
N ARG A 252 -27.08 -1.77 -13.93
CA ARG A 252 -26.19 -2.34 -14.94
C ARG A 252 -24.80 -2.68 -14.38
N VAL A 253 -24.30 -1.90 -13.42
CA VAL A 253 -23.08 -2.25 -12.67
C VAL A 253 -23.27 -3.60 -11.96
N LYS A 254 -24.38 -3.72 -11.20
CA LYS A 254 -24.70 -4.97 -10.49
C LYS A 254 -24.87 -6.17 -11.43
N ASP A 255 -25.55 -5.97 -12.56
CA ASP A 255 -25.72 -7.02 -13.57
C ASP A 255 -24.37 -7.42 -14.21
N GLY A 256 -23.53 -6.44 -14.51
CA GLY A 256 -22.18 -6.69 -15.02
C GLY A 256 -21.32 -7.50 -14.04
N TYR A 257 -21.34 -7.16 -12.75
CA TYR A 257 -20.60 -7.95 -11.73
C TYR A 257 -21.20 -9.33 -11.50
N LYS A 258 -22.50 -9.53 -11.62
CA LYS A 258 -23.12 -10.87 -11.60
C LYS A 258 -22.65 -11.73 -12.77
N GLU A 259 -22.56 -11.16 -13.98
CA GLU A 259 -21.99 -11.88 -15.12
C GLU A 259 -20.51 -12.19 -14.95
N LEU A 260 -19.74 -11.23 -14.43
CA LEU A 260 -18.33 -11.44 -14.11
C LEU A 260 -18.15 -12.51 -13.02
N GLU A 261 -18.99 -12.55 -11.99
CA GLU A 261 -18.98 -13.59 -10.99
C GLU A 261 -19.26 -14.98 -11.57
N LYS A 262 -20.26 -15.11 -12.45
CA LYS A 262 -20.54 -16.37 -13.16
C LYS A 262 -19.32 -16.85 -13.96
N PHE A 263 -18.70 -15.92 -14.69
CA PHE A 263 -17.47 -16.19 -15.43
C PHE A 263 -16.35 -16.69 -14.53
N VAL A 264 -16.07 -15.97 -13.43
CA VAL A 264 -14.99 -16.32 -12.48
C VAL A 264 -15.26 -17.67 -11.80
N ARG A 265 -16.49 -17.93 -11.35
CA ARG A 265 -16.86 -19.20 -10.71
C ARG A 265 -16.72 -20.39 -11.69
N ALA A 266 -17.17 -20.22 -12.93
CA ALA A 266 -17.02 -21.23 -13.97
C ALA A 266 -15.54 -21.47 -14.27
N SER A 267 -14.74 -20.42 -14.41
CA SER A 267 -13.30 -20.50 -14.66
C SER A 267 -12.56 -21.27 -13.56
N ARG A 268 -12.81 -20.92 -12.31
CA ARG A 268 -12.20 -21.59 -11.15
C ARG A 268 -12.61 -23.06 -10.99
N SER A 269 -13.77 -23.45 -11.54
CA SER A 269 -14.19 -24.85 -11.61
C SER A 269 -13.61 -25.61 -12.84
N GLY A 270 -12.72 -24.98 -13.59
CA GLY A 270 -12.10 -25.58 -14.79
C GLY A 270 -12.96 -25.53 -16.05
N LYS A 271 -14.08 -24.82 -16.03
CA LYS A 271 -14.95 -24.68 -17.20
C LYS A 271 -14.43 -23.58 -18.11
N ARG A 272 -13.73 -23.97 -19.18
CA ARG A 272 -13.22 -23.05 -20.17
C ARG A 272 -14.38 -22.44 -21.00
N PRO A 273 -14.43 -21.10 -21.16
CA PRO A 273 -15.39 -20.46 -22.09
C PRO A 273 -15.11 -20.86 -23.55
N VAL A 274 -16.17 -20.86 -24.38
CA VAL A 274 -16.07 -21.29 -25.80
C VAL A 274 -15.02 -20.48 -26.56
N ASP A 275 -15.02 -19.17 -26.40
CA ASP A 275 -14.09 -18.27 -27.10
C ASP A 275 -12.80 -17.98 -26.30
N GLY A 276 -12.54 -18.69 -25.21
CA GLY A 276 -11.42 -18.45 -24.32
C GLY A 276 -11.72 -17.42 -23.22
N TYR A 277 -10.81 -17.36 -22.25
CA TYR A 277 -11.02 -16.57 -21.02
C TYR A 277 -10.94 -15.07 -21.29
N GLU A 278 -9.90 -14.61 -21.96
CA GLU A 278 -9.68 -13.18 -22.20
C GLU A 278 -10.74 -12.58 -23.12
N VAL A 279 -11.11 -13.27 -24.19
CA VAL A 279 -12.17 -12.83 -25.11
C VAL A 279 -13.51 -12.73 -24.38
N THR A 280 -13.84 -13.69 -23.52
CA THR A 280 -15.07 -13.67 -22.74
C THR A 280 -15.08 -12.52 -21.73
N PHE A 281 -13.96 -12.25 -21.07
CA PHE A 281 -13.80 -11.11 -20.16
C PHE A 281 -14.03 -9.78 -20.90
N TRP A 282 -13.38 -9.55 -22.04
CA TRP A 282 -13.60 -8.34 -22.84
C TRP A 282 -15.04 -8.19 -23.32
N ARG A 283 -15.69 -9.29 -23.68
CA ARG A 283 -17.11 -9.29 -24.08
C ARG A 283 -18.00 -8.86 -22.93
N ILE A 284 -17.72 -9.28 -21.69
CA ILE A 284 -18.44 -8.81 -20.49
C ILE A 284 -18.26 -7.30 -20.32
N LEU A 285 -17.02 -6.79 -20.39
CA LEU A 285 -16.76 -5.35 -20.26
C LEU A 285 -17.41 -4.52 -21.37
N MET A 286 -17.40 -5.00 -22.61
CA MET A 286 -18.10 -4.30 -23.72
C MET A 286 -19.62 -4.29 -23.55
N ARG A 287 -20.19 -5.33 -22.97
CA ARG A 287 -21.63 -5.40 -22.68
C ARG A 287 -22.03 -4.55 -21.48
N TYR A 288 -21.14 -4.45 -20.48
CA TYR A 288 -21.32 -3.72 -19.23
C TYR A 288 -20.17 -2.74 -18.97
N PRO A 289 -20.00 -1.70 -19.79
CA PRO A 289 -18.92 -0.72 -19.60
C PRO A 289 -19.03 0.03 -18.27
N GLU A 290 -20.19 -0.04 -17.63
CA GLU A 290 -20.45 0.51 -16.30
C GLU A 290 -19.56 -0.13 -15.22
N ILE A 291 -19.02 -1.33 -15.42
CA ILE A 291 -18.01 -1.94 -14.55
C ILE A 291 -16.77 -1.04 -14.44
N LEU A 292 -16.25 -0.54 -15.56
CA LEU A 292 -15.08 0.35 -15.57
C LEU A 292 -15.39 1.70 -14.94
N ALA A 293 -16.59 2.24 -15.21
CA ALA A 293 -17.02 3.49 -14.58
C ALA A 293 -17.15 3.35 -13.05
N TRP A 294 -17.61 2.20 -12.56
CA TRP A 294 -17.69 1.91 -11.13
C TRP A 294 -16.32 1.74 -10.49
N GLU A 295 -15.39 1.13 -11.18
CA GLU A 295 -14.00 1.01 -10.75
C GLU A 295 -13.34 2.39 -10.60
N GLN A 296 -13.51 3.25 -11.60
CA GLN A 296 -13.05 4.65 -11.54
C GLN A 296 -13.68 5.41 -10.37
N PHE A 297 -14.99 5.29 -10.19
CA PHE A 297 -15.73 5.92 -9.08
C PHE A 297 -15.19 5.50 -7.70
N TRP A 298 -14.84 4.22 -7.53
CA TRP A 298 -14.24 3.73 -6.29
C TRP A 298 -12.85 4.35 -6.04
N HIS A 299 -12.02 4.41 -7.09
CA HIS A 299 -10.68 5.01 -6.99
C HIS A 299 -10.73 6.52 -6.75
N ASP A 300 -11.68 7.22 -7.35
CA ASP A 300 -11.90 8.64 -7.08
C ASP A 300 -12.26 8.86 -5.61
N GLY A 301 -13.13 7.99 -5.05
CA GLY A 301 -13.45 8.00 -3.63
C GLY A 301 -12.24 7.82 -2.72
N LEU A 302 -11.31 6.94 -3.08
CA LEU A 302 -10.06 6.75 -2.33
C LEU A 302 -9.14 7.98 -2.45
N ARG A 303 -9.01 8.56 -3.64
CA ARG A 303 -8.22 9.79 -3.86
C ARG A 303 -8.77 10.99 -3.08
N GLU A 304 -10.09 11.09 -2.94
CA GLU A 304 -10.72 12.12 -2.11
C GLU A 304 -10.35 11.97 -0.63
N ILE A 305 -10.20 10.74 -0.11
CA ILE A 305 -9.69 10.50 1.24
C ILE A 305 -8.26 11.03 1.37
N TYR A 306 -7.38 10.67 0.44
CA TYR A 306 -6.00 11.17 0.43
C TYR A 306 -5.95 12.70 0.42
N ALA A 307 -6.70 13.32 -0.47
CA ALA A 307 -6.77 14.78 -0.56
C ALA A 307 -7.30 15.45 0.73
N ALA A 308 -8.34 14.87 1.34
CA ALA A 308 -8.91 15.39 2.58
C ALA A 308 -7.94 15.27 3.77
N MET A 309 -7.25 14.15 3.92
CA MET A 309 -6.25 13.93 4.96
C MET A 309 -5.04 14.87 4.76
N TYR A 310 -4.55 15.01 3.53
CA TYR A 310 -3.46 15.90 3.16
C TYR A 310 -3.80 17.36 3.50
N ALA A 311 -4.94 17.84 3.02
CA ALA A 311 -5.40 19.20 3.28
C ALA A 311 -5.59 19.47 4.78
N LYS A 312 -6.16 18.51 5.53
CA LYS A 312 -6.37 18.63 6.98
C LYS A 312 -5.04 18.77 7.73
N ALA A 313 -4.05 17.92 7.42
CA ALA A 313 -2.75 17.96 8.08
C ALA A 313 -2.02 19.29 7.82
N HIS A 314 -1.93 19.71 6.57
CA HIS A 314 -1.25 20.94 6.18
C HIS A 314 -1.93 22.23 6.66
N ALA A 315 -3.27 22.22 6.79
CA ALA A 315 -4.00 23.35 7.39
C ALA A 315 -3.66 23.56 8.87
N ILE A 316 -3.23 22.51 9.58
CA ILE A 316 -2.86 22.57 11.00
C ILE A 316 -1.36 22.81 11.16
N LYS A 317 -0.54 22.09 10.42
CA LYS A 317 0.93 22.17 10.50
C LYS A 317 1.50 22.18 9.06
N PRO A 318 1.76 23.35 8.48
CA PRO A 318 2.12 23.48 7.05
C PRO A 318 3.35 22.67 6.62
N ASN A 319 4.28 22.41 7.54
CA ASN A 319 5.52 21.68 7.26
C ASN A 319 5.46 20.18 7.61
N VAL A 320 4.30 19.66 8.04
CA VAL A 320 4.15 18.21 8.29
C VAL A 320 4.22 17.45 6.97
N GLN A 321 4.93 16.33 6.94
CA GLN A 321 4.99 15.48 5.75
C GLN A 321 3.81 14.52 5.74
N VAL A 322 3.08 14.45 4.64
CA VAL A 322 1.96 13.50 4.47
C VAL A 322 2.24 12.61 3.27
N GLY A 323 2.16 11.32 3.47
CA GLY A 323 2.44 10.37 2.41
C GLY A 323 1.60 9.11 2.45
N TRP A 324 1.66 8.37 1.35
CA TRP A 324 0.83 7.18 1.14
C TRP A 324 1.67 5.95 0.94
N HIS A 325 1.20 4.84 1.49
CA HIS A 325 1.75 3.52 1.24
C HIS A 325 1.07 2.93 -0.01
N ILE A 326 1.84 2.69 -1.05
CA ILE A 326 1.37 2.06 -2.30
C ILE A 326 1.65 0.56 -2.22
N TRP A 327 0.58 -0.21 -2.24
CA TRP A 327 0.57 -1.65 -2.03
C TRP A 327 1.46 -2.41 -3.02
N HIS A 328 2.05 -3.51 -2.57
CA HIS A 328 2.94 -4.37 -3.38
C HIS A 328 2.28 -4.93 -4.66
N ASN A 329 0.95 -5.00 -4.69
CA ASN A 329 0.22 -5.42 -5.88
C ASN A 329 0.52 -4.57 -7.12
N ASN A 330 1.04 -3.35 -6.94
CA ASN A 330 1.55 -2.50 -8.01
C ASN A 330 2.69 -3.14 -8.82
N SER A 331 3.44 -4.06 -8.22
CA SER A 331 4.54 -4.79 -8.87
C SER A 331 4.11 -6.06 -9.60
N PHE A 332 2.85 -6.48 -9.44
CA PHE A 332 2.35 -7.74 -10.03
C PHE A 332 1.22 -7.51 -11.03
N SER A 333 0.26 -6.66 -10.66
CA SER A 333 -1.00 -6.50 -11.37
C SER A 333 -0.99 -5.31 -12.30
N PRO A 334 -1.06 -5.51 -13.63
CA PRO A 334 -1.26 -4.42 -14.57
C PRO A 334 -2.54 -3.63 -14.30
N PHE A 335 -3.59 -4.28 -13.79
CA PHE A 335 -4.84 -3.62 -13.41
C PHE A 335 -4.63 -2.64 -12.26
N TYR A 336 -4.01 -3.10 -11.17
CA TYR A 336 -3.73 -2.23 -10.02
C TYR A 336 -2.75 -1.12 -10.40
N ARG A 337 -1.74 -1.41 -11.21
CA ARG A 337 -0.79 -0.41 -11.71
C ARG A 337 -1.48 0.68 -12.55
N ALA A 338 -2.44 0.31 -13.39
CA ALA A 338 -3.22 1.27 -14.17
C ALA A 338 -4.08 2.19 -13.28
N GLN A 339 -4.53 1.70 -12.14
CA GLN A 339 -5.31 2.47 -11.17
C GLN A 339 -4.44 3.42 -10.32
N GLN A 340 -3.15 3.11 -10.17
CA GLN A 340 -2.18 3.90 -9.39
C GLN A 340 -1.43 4.89 -10.28
N ASP A 341 -2.17 5.81 -10.92
CA ASP A 341 -1.57 6.95 -11.60
C ASP A 341 -0.90 7.87 -10.55
N LEU A 342 0.43 7.98 -10.65
CA LEU A 342 1.22 8.72 -9.67
C LEU A 342 1.10 10.24 -9.82
N GLN A 343 0.76 10.74 -11.01
CA GLN A 343 0.63 12.18 -11.24
C GLN A 343 -0.51 12.83 -10.41
N PRO A 344 -1.78 12.36 -10.49
CA PRO A 344 -2.83 12.91 -9.63
C PRO A 344 -2.60 12.61 -8.14
N LEU A 345 -1.98 11.46 -7.80
CA LEU A 345 -1.68 11.12 -6.42
C LEU A 345 -0.62 12.05 -5.81
N ALA A 346 0.34 12.48 -6.60
CA ALA A 346 1.38 13.42 -6.20
C ALA A 346 0.85 14.81 -5.84
N GLN A 347 -0.34 15.19 -6.31
CA GLN A 347 -0.97 16.48 -5.96
C GLN A 347 -1.36 16.58 -4.48
N CYS A 348 -1.52 15.45 -3.81
CA CYS A 348 -1.90 15.37 -2.40
C CYS A 348 -0.95 14.47 -1.60
N SER A 349 0.36 14.52 -1.89
CA SER A 349 1.38 13.79 -1.13
C SER A 349 2.73 14.49 -1.16
N ASP A 350 3.44 14.46 -0.02
CA ASP A 350 4.83 14.91 0.06
C ASP A 350 5.78 13.75 -0.26
N PHE A 351 5.34 12.52 0.02
CA PHE A 351 6.07 11.31 -0.35
C PHE A 351 5.14 10.14 -0.66
N LEU A 352 5.63 9.21 -1.46
CA LEU A 352 4.99 7.92 -1.72
C LEU A 352 5.93 6.79 -1.27
N LYS A 353 5.50 5.99 -0.32
CA LYS A 353 6.15 4.72 -0.02
C LYS A 353 5.71 3.70 -1.06
N MET A 354 6.56 3.44 -2.03
CA MET A 354 6.34 2.39 -3.02
C MET A 354 6.85 1.06 -2.47
N VAL A 355 5.95 0.09 -2.28
CA VAL A 355 6.36 -1.24 -1.80
C VAL A 355 7.16 -1.95 -2.89
N MET A 356 8.44 -2.20 -2.61
CA MET A 356 9.38 -2.90 -3.48
C MET A 356 10.02 -4.07 -2.73
N TYR A 357 9.17 -4.89 -2.10
CA TYR A 357 9.61 -6.03 -1.29
C TYR A 357 10.16 -7.12 -2.19
N HIS A 358 11.48 -7.16 -2.31
CA HIS A 358 12.18 -8.06 -3.22
C HIS A 358 12.17 -9.51 -2.72
N ASN A 359 12.34 -9.71 -1.43
CA ASN A 359 12.42 -11.05 -0.85
C ASN A 359 11.06 -11.78 -0.91
N CYS A 360 9.99 -11.22 -0.32
CA CYS A 360 8.67 -11.84 -0.38
C CYS A 360 7.97 -11.66 -1.74
N GLY A 361 8.54 -10.85 -2.64
CA GLY A 361 7.98 -10.53 -3.95
C GLY A 361 7.81 -11.74 -4.85
N GLY A 362 8.76 -12.68 -4.79
CA GLY A 362 8.71 -13.89 -5.60
C GLY A 362 7.50 -14.78 -5.28
N GLU A 363 7.27 -15.06 -4.00
CA GLU A 363 6.09 -15.80 -3.55
C GLU A 363 4.79 -15.09 -3.94
N ARG A 364 4.75 -13.77 -3.75
CA ARG A 364 3.58 -12.96 -4.08
C ARG A 364 3.28 -12.94 -5.58
N MET A 365 4.32 -12.89 -6.41
CA MET A 365 4.17 -12.99 -7.86
C MET A 365 3.63 -14.35 -8.28
N ALA A 366 4.18 -15.45 -7.76
CA ALA A 366 3.66 -16.78 -8.04
C ALA A 366 2.19 -16.93 -7.62
N SER A 367 1.84 -16.44 -6.44
CA SER A 367 0.46 -16.41 -5.95
C SER A 367 -0.47 -15.55 -6.82
N TYR A 368 0.02 -14.42 -7.33
CA TYR A 368 -0.71 -13.60 -8.28
C TYR A 368 -0.96 -14.35 -9.59
N ILE A 369 0.07 -15.00 -10.16
CA ILE A 369 -0.06 -15.82 -11.38
C ILE A 369 -1.05 -16.96 -11.15
N ASP A 370 -1.00 -17.64 -10.02
CA ASP A 370 -1.98 -18.67 -9.65
C ASP A 370 -3.42 -18.15 -9.66
N SER A 371 -3.60 -16.93 -9.19
CA SER A 371 -4.91 -16.31 -9.12
C SER A 371 -5.46 -15.97 -10.50
N VAL A 372 -4.67 -15.31 -11.34
CA VAL A 372 -5.13 -14.82 -12.65
C VAL A 372 -5.19 -15.91 -13.72
N THR A 373 -4.40 -16.97 -13.60
CA THR A 373 -4.53 -18.18 -14.46
C THR A 373 -5.75 -19.02 -14.09
N GLY A 374 -6.32 -18.82 -12.92
CA GLY A 374 -7.62 -19.38 -12.55
C GLY A 374 -8.82 -18.58 -13.06
N THR A 375 -8.61 -17.43 -13.72
CA THR A 375 -9.69 -16.53 -14.16
C THR A 375 -9.42 -15.98 -15.56
N LEU A 376 -8.71 -14.85 -15.67
CA LEU A 376 -8.51 -14.10 -16.91
C LEU A 376 -7.55 -14.78 -17.89
N TYR A 377 -6.48 -15.37 -17.40
CA TYR A 377 -5.43 -16.00 -18.20
C TYR A 377 -5.46 -17.54 -18.14
N GLY A 378 -6.66 -18.12 -18.02
CA GLY A 378 -6.83 -19.57 -17.91
C GLY A 378 -6.43 -20.36 -19.17
N ASP A 379 -6.21 -19.68 -20.30
CA ASP A 379 -5.68 -20.31 -21.52
C ASP A 379 -4.15 -20.44 -21.51
N LEU A 380 -3.44 -19.83 -20.54
CA LEU A 380 -1.99 -19.85 -20.47
C LEU A 380 -1.49 -20.79 -19.36
N PRO A 381 -0.50 -21.64 -19.64
CA PRO A 381 0.29 -22.28 -18.59
C PRO A 381 0.92 -21.24 -17.68
N LYS A 382 1.10 -21.56 -16.40
CA LYS A 382 1.59 -20.60 -15.38
C LYS A 382 2.94 -19.99 -15.73
N GLN A 383 3.86 -20.76 -16.30
CA GLN A 383 5.16 -20.26 -16.76
C GLN A 383 4.99 -19.21 -17.86
N GLU A 384 4.14 -19.47 -18.85
CA GLU A 384 3.88 -18.54 -19.95
C GLU A 384 3.17 -17.27 -19.45
N ALA A 385 2.21 -17.42 -18.52
CA ALA A 385 1.54 -16.30 -17.90
C ALA A 385 2.54 -15.42 -17.11
N LEU A 386 3.50 -16.03 -16.40
CA LEU A 386 4.57 -15.30 -15.71
C LEU A 386 5.47 -14.55 -16.70
N GLU A 387 5.91 -15.19 -17.77
CA GLU A 387 6.75 -14.57 -18.81
C GLU A 387 6.02 -13.41 -19.50
N TYR A 388 4.72 -13.56 -19.74
CA TYR A 388 3.88 -12.48 -20.25
C TYR A 388 3.88 -11.29 -19.29
N HIS A 389 3.67 -11.52 -17.98
CA HIS A 389 3.70 -10.47 -16.98
C HIS A 389 5.08 -9.82 -16.85
N TYR A 390 6.16 -10.59 -16.97
CA TYR A 390 7.52 -10.01 -16.99
C TYR A 390 7.70 -9.03 -18.15
N ARG A 391 7.17 -9.34 -19.33
CA ARG A 391 7.21 -8.41 -20.47
C ARG A 391 6.36 -7.16 -20.22
N LEU A 392 5.13 -7.33 -19.71
CA LEU A 392 4.24 -6.19 -19.38
C LEU A 392 4.84 -5.26 -18.33
N LEU A 393 5.51 -5.83 -17.34
CA LEU A 393 6.05 -5.09 -16.20
C LEU A 393 7.51 -4.66 -16.39
N ASN A 394 8.09 -4.97 -17.56
CA ASN A 394 9.49 -4.73 -17.88
C ASN A 394 10.43 -5.27 -16.80
N CYS A 395 10.23 -6.52 -16.42
CA CYS A 395 11.11 -7.21 -15.46
C CYS A 395 11.54 -8.58 -16.00
N ARG A 396 12.59 -9.11 -15.43
CA ARG A 396 13.13 -10.43 -15.79
C ARG A 396 13.69 -11.09 -14.53
N GLU A 397 12.93 -12.02 -14.00
CA GLU A 397 13.27 -12.76 -12.78
C GLU A 397 13.31 -14.26 -13.05
N ARG A 398 13.32 -15.08 -12.01
CA ARG A 398 13.38 -16.54 -12.12
C ARG A 398 12.09 -17.14 -12.69
N SER A 399 12.13 -18.44 -13.06
CA SER A 399 10.97 -19.19 -13.52
C SER A 399 9.87 -19.29 -12.45
N TYR A 400 8.67 -19.67 -12.87
CA TYR A 400 7.53 -19.83 -11.98
C TYR A 400 7.81 -20.79 -10.81
N GLU A 401 8.55 -21.87 -11.05
CA GLU A 401 8.89 -22.85 -10.03
C GLU A 401 9.97 -22.35 -9.04
N GLN A 402 10.86 -21.48 -9.51
CA GLN A 402 12.00 -21.00 -8.73
C GLN A 402 11.68 -19.72 -7.94
N ILE A 403 10.83 -18.85 -8.49
CA ILE A 403 10.64 -17.51 -7.96
C ILE A 403 10.09 -17.46 -6.51
N PRO A 404 9.25 -18.40 -6.04
CA PRO A 404 8.81 -18.41 -4.65
C PRO A 404 9.96 -18.60 -3.65
N PHE A 405 11.03 -19.26 -4.09
CA PHE A 405 12.20 -19.57 -3.26
C PHE A 405 13.32 -18.55 -3.40
N SER A 406 13.48 -17.95 -4.57
CA SER A 406 14.55 -16.99 -4.84
C SER A 406 14.21 -15.56 -4.46
N GLY A 407 12.93 -15.22 -4.39
CA GLY A 407 12.52 -13.82 -4.38
C GLY A 407 12.81 -13.10 -5.69
N PHE A 408 12.68 -11.78 -5.71
CA PHE A 408 13.14 -10.90 -6.78
C PHE A 408 14.58 -10.48 -6.56
N SER A 409 15.25 -10.07 -7.63
CA SER A 409 16.61 -9.52 -7.58
C SER A 409 16.65 -8.08 -7.08
N ALA A 410 17.82 -7.57 -6.71
CA ALA A 410 18.02 -6.16 -6.40
C ALA A 410 17.77 -5.26 -7.63
N ASP A 411 17.98 -5.78 -8.86
CA ASP A 411 17.66 -5.07 -10.10
C ASP A 411 16.17 -4.75 -10.24
N TYR A 412 15.28 -5.60 -9.72
CA TYR A 412 13.85 -5.29 -9.61
C TYR A 412 13.62 -4.01 -8.80
N VAL A 413 14.30 -3.84 -7.65
CA VAL A 413 14.17 -2.66 -6.81
C VAL A 413 14.60 -1.40 -7.57
N LYS A 414 15.73 -1.47 -8.26
CA LYS A 414 16.26 -0.35 -9.07
C LYS A 414 15.28 0.06 -10.16
N ARG A 415 14.77 -0.89 -10.94
CA ARG A 415 13.82 -0.62 -12.03
C ARG A 415 12.49 -0.07 -11.56
N GLU A 416 11.91 -0.62 -10.50
CA GLU A 416 10.66 -0.12 -9.93
C GLU A 416 10.84 1.27 -9.31
N ALA A 417 11.99 1.56 -8.69
CA ALA A 417 12.31 2.87 -8.17
C ALA A 417 12.41 3.91 -9.29
N GLN A 418 13.12 3.60 -10.38
CA GLN A 418 13.22 4.46 -11.56
C GLN A 418 11.84 4.71 -12.17
N ARG A 419 11.04 3.67 -12.38
CA ARG A 419 9.68 3.79 -12.91
C ARG A 419 8.80 4.70 -12.04
N ALA A 420 8.88 4.54 -10.72
CA ALA A 420 8.08 5.34 -9.80
C ALA A 420 8.51 6.82 -9.81
N MET A 421 9.81 7.09 -9.86
CA MET A 421 10.33 8.46 -9.98
C MET A 421 9.92 9.10 -11.31
N GLU A 422 10.00 8.38 -12.42
CA GLU A 422 9.50 8.84 -13.72
C GLU A 422 8.00 9.12 -13.69
N GLY A 423 7.21 8.24 -13.06
CA GLY A 423 5.77 8.42 -12.89
C GLY A 423 5.38 9.64 -12.04
N ALA A 424 6.24 10.08 -11.14
CA ALA A 424 6.04 11.28 -10.32
C ALA A 424 6.85 12.50 -10.83
N ALA A 425 7.50 12.40 -12.00
CA ALA A 425 8.38 13.44 -12.52
C ALA A 425 7.64 14.78 -12.68
N GLY A 426 8.35 15.88 -12.41
CA GLY A 426 7.78 17.23 -12.46
C GLY A 426 6.97 17.63 -11.21
N THR A 427 6.81 16.73 -10.23
CA THR A 427 6.17 17.02 -8.94
C THR A 427 7.20 17.20 -7.82
N LYS A 428 6.75 17.64 -6.64
CA LYS A 428 7.58 17.74 -5.43
C LYS A 428 7.60 16.46 -4.60
N THR A 429 6.76 15.50 -4.95
CA THR A 429 6.57 14.28 -4.21
C THR A 429 7.79 13.37 -4.26
N GLN A 430 8.27 12.95 -3.11
CA GLN A 430 9.42 12.07 -3.01
C GLN A 430 9.00 10.60 -3.15
N ILE A 431 9.79 9.81 -3.83
CA ILE A 431 9.60 8.36 -3.91
C ILE A 431 10.52 7.68 -2.91
N TRP A 432 9.94 6.95 -1.96
CA TRP A 432 10.66 6.17 -0.95
C TRP A 432 10.36 4.68 -1.11
N PRO A 433 11.25 3.91 -1.73
CA PRO A 433 11.13 2.46 -1.80
C PRO A 433 10.96 1.83 -0.42
N GLY A 434 9.94 0.99 -0.28
CA GLY A 434 9.83 0.08 0.85
C GLY A 434 10.65 -1.18 0.57
N ILE A 435 11.73 -1.39 1.32
CA ILE A 435 12.62 -2.56 1.18
C ILE A 435 12.27 -3.57 2.28
N ASP A 436 11.96 -4.81 1.92
CA ASP A 436 11.73 -5.83 2.93
C ASP A 436 13.04 -6.36 3.52
N ILE A 437 13.11 -6.40 4.85
CA ILE A 437 14.27 -6.87 5.57
C ILE A 437 13.98 -8.08 6.46
N ASP A 438 12.76 -8.51 6.51
CA ASP A 438 12.29 -9.80 7.00
C ASP A 438 10.76 -9.81 7.12
N ILE A 439 10.06 -9.99 6.02
CA ILE A 439 8.62 -10.17 6.04
C ILE A 439 8.33 -11.66 6.15
N PRO A 440 7.52 -12.11 7.13
CA PRO A 440 7.14 -13.50 7.22
C PRO A 440 6.47 -14.01 5.94
N THR A 441 7.03 -15.05 5.37
CA THR A 441 6.54 -15.77 4.20
C THR A 441 6.19 -17.20 4.60
N SER A 442 5.75 -18.05 3.69
CA SER A 442 5.54 -19.45 4.03
C SER A 442 6.88 -20.17 4.33
N LYS A 443 6.79 -21.34 4.98
CA LYS A 443 7.96 -22.05 5.54
C LYS A 443 9.06 -22.36 4.51
N ASN A 444 8.68 -22.56 3.25
CA ASN A 444 9.60 -23.01 2.20
C ASN A 444 10.11 -21.88 1.30
N HIS A 445 9.71 -20.64 1.58
CA HIS A 445 10.00 -19.52 0.70
C HIS A 445 11.26 -18.78 1.13
N SER A 446 11.76 -17.95 0.21
CA SER A 446 12.96 -17.13 0.42
C SER A 446 12.91 -16.34 1.72
N LYS A 447 14.01 -16.24 2.40
CA LYS A 447 14.22 -15.41 3.59
C LYS A 447 15.22 -14.30 3.28
N SER A 448 15.00 -13.12 3.88
CA SER A 448 15.97 -12.04 3.77
C SER A 448 17.33 -12.44 4.33
N THR A 449 18.37 -11.94 3.71
CA THR A 449 19.75 -12.09 4.17
C THR A 449 20.40 -10.70 4.31
N PRO A 450 21.45 -10.57 5.14
CA PRO A 450 22.16 -9.29 5.26
C PRO A 450 22.66 -8.77 3.91
N GLN A 451 23.21 -9.65 3.06
CA GLN A 451 23.69 -9.27 1.74
C GLN A 451 22.55 -8.88 0.80
N GLY A 452 21.45 -9.64 0.75
CA GLY A 452 20.29 -9.32 -0.08
C GLY A 452 19.65 -7.97 0.32
N THR A 453 19.58 -7.69 1.63
CA THR A 453 19.11 -6.40 2.14
C THR A 453 20.06 -5.27 1.74
N LYS A 454 21.39 -5.48 1.88
CA LYS A 454 22.40 -4.52 1.43
C LYS A 454 22.24 -4.22 -0.06
N ASP A 455 22.19 -5.23 -0.90
CA ASP A 455 22.07 -5.08 -2.35
C ASP A 455 20.81 -4.35 -2.76
N ALA A 456 19.67 -4.62 -2.11
CA ALA A 456 18.41 -3.95 -2.38
C ALA A 456 18.44 -2.46 -2.00
N VAL A 457 19.04 -2.11 -0.86
CA VAL A 457 19.23 -0.72 -0.43
C VAL A 457 20.15 0.03 -1.39
N MET A 458 21.28 -0.58 -1.78
CA MET A 458 22.20 0.00 -2.76
C MET A 458 21.51 0.23 -4.10
N ALA A 459 20.79 -0.75 -4.62
CA ALA A 459 20.05 -0.66 -5.87
C ALA A 459 19.00 0.48 -5.88
N ALA A 460 18.31 0.67 -4.75
CA ALA A 460 17.38 1.80 -4.59
C ALA A 460 18.11 3.14 -4.69
N PHE A 461 19.21 3.33 -3.99
CA PHE A 461 19.97 4.58 -4.05
C PHE A 461 20.69 4.80 -5.40
N GLU A 462 21.14 3.74 -6.04
CA GLU A 462 21.67 3.81 -7.43
C GLU A 462 20.59 4.25 -8.43
N ALA A 463 19.31 3.96 -8.16
CA ALA A 463 18.21 4.51 -8.95
C ALA A 463 18.01 6.02 -8.76
N GLY A 464 18.65 6.63 -7.74
CA GLY A 464 18.59 8.07 -7.49
C GLY A 464 17.55 8.51 -6.45
N VAL A 465 16.90 7.59 -5.72
CA VAL A 465 15.88 7.95 -4.72
C VAL A 465 16.44 8.80 -3.58
N PRO A 466 15.63 9.68 -2.97
CA PRO A 466 16.04 10.52 -1.84
C PRO A 466 16.06 9.78 -0.50
N GLY A 467 15.45 8.59 -0.42
CA GLY A 467 15.38 7.79 0.80
C GLY A 467 14.79 6.41 0.58
N VAL A 468 14.88 5.56 1.60
CA VAL A 468 14.29 4.21 1.64
C VAL A 468 13.57 3.99 2.97
N ILE A 469 12.59 3.09 3.00
CA ILE A 469 11.89 2.66 4.21
C ILE A 469 12.13 1.16 4.40
N LEU A 470 12.84 0.80 5.44
CA LEU A 470 13.09 -0.59 5.82
C LEU A 470 11.78 -1.18 6.39
N SER A 471 11.35 -2.29 5.84
CA SER A 471 10.00 -2.85 6.02
C SER A 471 10.06 -4.38 6.22
N ARG A 472 9.08 -5.05 6.83
CA ARG A 472 7.80 -4.44 7.18
C ARG A 472 7.85 -3.81 8.55
N LYS A 473 8.51 -4.47 9.55
CA LYS A 473 8.61 -3.94 10.92
C LYS A 473 9.78 -4.56 11.67
N TYR A 474 10.29 -3.81 12.62
CA TYR A 474 11.41 -4.18 13.45
C TYR A 474 11.20 -5.52 14.20
N SER A 475 10.01 -5.77 14.75
CA SER A 475 9.71 -6.99 15.50
C SER A 475 9.65 -8.29 14.67
N GLU A 476 9.87 -8.25 13.37
CA GLU A 476 9.87 -9.44 12.48
C GLU A 476 11.25 -9.77 11.90
N MET A 477 12.25 -8.90 12.07
CA MET A 477 13.54 -9.03 11.40
C MET A 477 14.61 -9.68 12.27
N MET A 478 15.65 -10.22 11.61
CA MET A 478 16.92 -10.52 12.22
C MET A 478 17.80 -9.26 12.25
N LEU A 479 18.48 -8.99 13.36
CA LEU A 479 19.34 -7.80 13.50
C LEU A 479 20.49 -7.76 12.48
N ALA A 480 20.93 -8.93 12.01
CA ALA A 480 21.92 -9.00 10.95
C ALA A 480 21.44 -8.37 9.63
N ASN A 481 20.14 -8.52 9.29
CA ASN A 481 19.55 -7.91 8.09
C ASN A 481 19.49 -6.38 8.22
N LEU A 482 19.15 -5.87 9.42
CA LEU A 482 19.22 -4.44 9.69
C LEU A 482 20.64 -3.90 9.54
N SER A 483 21.65 -4.67 10.01
CA SER A 483 23.06 -4.31 9.82
C SER A 483 23.43 -4.26 8.33
N GLY A 484 22.94 -5.20 7.51
CA GLY A 484 23.13 -5.16 6.06
C GLY A 484 22.63 -3.87 5.40
N ALA A 485 21.47 -3.38 5.83
CA ALA A 485 20.96 -2.08 5.37
C ALA A 485 21.89 -0.92 5.79
N GLY A 486 22.34 -0.91 7.06
CA GLY A 486 23.27 0.10 7.57
C GLY A 486 24.64 0.05 6.87
N ASP A 487 25.11 -1.14 6.49
CA ASP A 487 26.36 -1.30 5.74
C ASP A 487 26.25 -0.69 4.34
N ALA A 488 25.13 -0.87 3.65
CA ALA A 488 24.86 -0.19 2.37
C ALA A 488 24.96 1.33 2.53
N VAL A 489 24.30 1.88 3.54
CA VAL A 489 24.28 3.35 3.79
C VAL A 489 25.67 3.87 4.09
N ARG A 490 26.46 3.18 4.89
CA ARG A 490 27.85 3.56 5.25
C ARG A 490 28.80 3.45 4.06
N GLU A 491 28.72 2.36 3.28
CA GLU A 491 29.55 2.15 2.09
C GLU A 491 29.29 3.20 1.01
N MET A 492 28.02 3.56 0.81
CA MET A 492 27.63 4.61 -0.13
C MET A 492 27.79 6.03 0.43
N LYS A 493 28.21 6.20 1.69
CA LYS A 493 28.42 7.51 2.37
C LYS A 493 27.17 8.39 2.37
N LEU A 494 26.01 7.83 2.72
CA LEU A 494 24.71 8.50 2.65
C LEU A 494 24.20 9.05 4.01
N ALA A 495 24.84 8.68 5.12
CA ALA A 495 24.47 9.08 6.49
C ALA A 495 25.10 10.39 6.94
#